data_664858c77de3e13511d55f873984ca81
#
_entry.id   664858c77de3e13511d55f873984ca81
#
_cell.length_a   1.000
_cell.length_b   1.000
_cell.length_c   1.000
_cell.angle_alpha   90.00
_cell.angle_beta   90.00
_cell.angle_gamma   90.00
#
_symmetry.space_group_name_H-M   'P 1'
#
loop_
_entity.id
_entity.type
_entity.pdbx_description
1 polymer ?
#
loop_
_entity_poly.entity_id
_entity_poly.type
_entity_poly.pdbx_seq_one_letter_code
_entity_poly.pdbx_strand_id
1 'polypeptide(L)'
;DIGGVKPFTPDQFAAIEAEMKKIVKENIPVEKRIITVEEGRSIFAGQDYKLELLEEYAEKGWELSIYTQGDFTDLCAGPHLMSTGTIKAIKLTQATSAYWRGDSNRDTMCRMYGIAFPKASELEAYLKQQEEALRRDHNKIGRELEYFTTVDVIGQGLPVILPNGAKVIQQLQRWIEDTEADWGYQLTKTPYMAKRELYKISGHWDHYLDGMFILGDPHDETKECFALRPMTCPFQYQVYLNRARSYRDLPMRLNETSTLFRNEDSGEMHGLIRVRQFTISEGHLILRPDQLEDEFRGCLELAKYCLETVGLAEDVSYRFSQWD
;
A
#
# COMPACT_ATOMS: atom_id res chain seq x y z
N ASP A 1 -11.69 17.28 9.30
CA ASP A 1 -10.81 17.79 10.39
C ASP A 1 -11.47 18.96 11.07
N ILE A 2 -11.42 19.00 12.39
CA ILE A 2 -12.06 20.04 13.20
C ILE A 2 -10.99 20.66 14.10
N GLY A 3 -10.73 21.97 13.92
CA GLY A 3 -9.76 22.71 14.73
C GLY A 3 -10.32 23.08 16.10
N GLY A 4 -9.43 23.25 17.09
CA GLY A 4 -9.77 23.77 18.41
C GLY A 4 -10.54 22.81 19.33
N VAL A 5 -10.73 21.55 18.93
CA VAL A 5 -11.43 20.54 19.75
C VAL A 5 -10.54 19.33 20.01
N LYS A 6 -10.73 18.68 21.16
CA LYS A 6 -10.11 17.37 21.42
C LYS A 6 -10.81 16.28 20.60
N PRO A 7 -10.13 15.17 20.27
CA PRO A 7 -10.76 14.04 19.60
C PRO A 7 -11.99 13.55 20.36
N PHE A 8 -13.07 13.34 19.63
CA PHE A 8 -14.31 12.79 20.18
C PHE A 8 -14.10 11.36 20.67
N THR A 9 -14.77 11.02 21.75
CA THR A 9 -14.78 9.67 22.28
C THR A 9 -15.87 8.81 21.60
N PRO A 10 -15.77 7.48 21.60
CA PRO A 10 -16.79 6.60 21.03
C PRO A 10 -18.20 6.84 21.59
N ASP A 11 -18.32 7.22 22.87
CA ASP A 11 -19.60 7.54 23.52
C ASP A 11 -20.31 8.76 22.87
N GLN A 12 -19.54 9.70 22.33
CA GLN A 12 -20.07 10.88 21.65
C GLN A 12 -20.51 10.58 20.23
N PHE A 13 -20.01 9.50 19.61
CA PHE A 13 -20.38 9.14 18.23
C PHE A 13 -21.88 8.89 18.07
N ALA A 14 -22.52 8.26 19.04
CA ALA A 14 -23.94 7.97 18.98
C ALA A 14 -24.81 9.24 18.84
N ALA A 15 -24.43 10.31 19.53
CA ALA A 15 -25.13 11.60 19.45
C ALA A 15 -24.92 12.27 18.08
N ILE A 16 -23.68 12.23 17.55
CA ILE A 16 -23.36 12.80 16.24
C ILE A 16 -24.05 12.00 15.14
N GLU A 17 -24.01 10.65 15.19
CA GLU A 17 -24.71 9.80 14.24
C GLU A 17 -26.23 10.01 14.25
N ALA A 18 -26.82 10.30 15.42
CA ALA A 18 -28.24 10.62 15.52
C ALA A 18 -28.58 11.92 14.77
N GLU A 19 -27.72 12.94 14.88
CA GLU A 19 -27.90 14.19 14.14
C GLU A 19 -27.67 14.01 12.64
N MET A 20 -26.64 13.28 12.24
CA MET A 20 -26.39 12.91 10.84
C MET A 20 -27.60 12.20 10.22
N LYS A 21 -28.25 11.29 10.98
CA LYS A 21 -29.48 10.60 10.52
C LYS A 21 -30.66 11.53 10.33
N LYS A 22 -30.79 12.61 11.10
CA LYS A 22 -31.82 13.65 10.90
C LYS A 22 -31.55 14.38 9.58
N ILE A 23 -30.34 14.85 9.37
CA ILE A 23 -29.91 15.53 8.14
C ILE A 23 -30.19 14.65 6.90
N VAL A 24 -29.85 13.36 6.98
CA VAL A 24 -30.17 12.40 5.91
C VAL A 24 -31.68 12.32 5.64
N LYS A 25 -32.48 12.25 6.71
CA LYS A 25 -33.93 12.15 6.61
C LYS A 25 -34.58 13.41 6.00
N GLU A 26 -33.98 14.58 6.21
CA GLU A 26 -34.42 15.85 5.63
C GLU A 26 -34.22 15.90 4.12
N ASN A 27 -33.37 15.04 3.57
CA ASN A 27 -33.05 14.93 2.15
C ASN A 27 -32.65 16.27 1.53
N ILE A 28 -31.72 16.97 2.17
CA ILE A 28 -31.25 18.29 1.77
C ILE A 28 -30.50 18.17 0.45
N PRO A 29 -30.77 18.99 -0.58
CA PRO A 29 -29.99 19.03 -1.80
C PRO A 29 -28.57 19.52 -1.52
N VAL A 30 -27.60 18.99 -2.28
CA VAL A 30 -26.20 19.40 -2.24
C VAL A 30 -25.87 20.11 -3.55
N GLU A 31 -25.58 21.39 -3.48
CA GLU A 31 -25.41 22.25 -4.65
C GLU A 31 -23.94 22.65 -4.81
N LYS A 32 -23.39 22.41 -6.01
CA LYS A 32 -22.05 22.89 -6.40
C LYS A 32 -22.16 24.29 -7.00
N ARG A 33 -21.27 25.19 -6.58
CA ARG A 33 -21.08 26.50 -7.20
C ARG A 33 -19.57 26.77 -7.39
N ILE A 34 -19.21 27.26 -8.58
CA ILE A 34 -17.87 27.77 -8.85
C ILE A 34 -17.81 29.22 -8.31
N ILE A 35 -16.73 29.56 -7.66
CA ILE A 35 -16.52 30.87 -7.02
C ILE A 35 -15.21 31.52 -7.45
N THR A 36 -15.15 32.84 -7.31
CA THR A 36 -13.90 33.59 -7.38
C THR A 36 -13.16 33.58 -6.04
N VAL A 37 -11.88 33.97 -6.07
CA VAL A 37 -11.07 34.10 -4.84
C VAL A 37 -11.68 35.10 -3.87
N GLU A 38 -12.20 36.23 -4.39
CA GLU A 38 -12.82 37.29 -3.57
C GLU A 38 -14.09 36.80 -2.89
N GLU A 39 -14.93 36.07 -3.63
CA GLU A 39 -16.13 35.42 -3.05
C GLU A 39 -15.72 34.42 -1.96
N GLY A 40 -14.71 33.59 -2.22
CA GLY A 40 -14.20 32.61 -1.24
C GLY A 40 -13.70 33.27 0.03
N ARG A 41 -12.93 34.38 -0.07
CA ARG A 41 -12.48 35.16 1.09
C ARG A 41 -13.66 35.69 1.92
N SER A 42 -14.74 36.11 1.28
CA SER A 42 -15.93 36.57 1.95
C SER A 42 -16.69 35.47 2.65
N ILE A 43 -16.86 34.31 1.97
CA ILE A 43 -17.61 33.14 2.49
C ILE A 43 -16.88 32.54 3.69
N PHE A 44 -15.56 32.40 3.61
CA PHE A 44 -14.75 31.76 4.65
C PHE A 44 -14.06 32.75 5.60
N ALA A 45 -14.55 33.97 5.70
CA ALA A 45 -14.03 34.98 6.63
C ALA A 45 -14.01 34.44 8.07
N GLY A 46 -12.83 34.47 8.72
CA GLY A 46 -12.63 33.92 10.07
C GLY A 46 -12.39 32.40 10.11
N GLN A 47 -12.24 31.74 8.97
CA GLN A 47 -11.89 30.33 8.88
C GLN A 47 -10.47 30.19 8.27
N ASP A 48 -9.45 30.41 9.07
CA ASP A 48 -8.06 30.55 8.62
C ASP A 48 -7.58 29.37 7.79
N TYR A 49 -7.94 28.13 8.17
CA TYR A 49 -7.56 26.92 7.41
C TYR A 49 -8.21 26.87 6.02
N LYS A 50 -9.46 27.36 5.89
CA LYS A 50 -10.15 27.41 4.60
C LYS A 50 -9.58 28.51 3.72
N LEU A 51 -9.22 29.64 4.30
CA LEU A 51 -8.56 30.74 3.59
C LEU A 51 -7.18 30.30 3.06
N GLU A 52 -6.41 29.59 3.88
CA GLU A 52 -5.12 29.04 3.44
C GLU A 52 -5.26 28.08 2.24
N LEU A 53 -6.24 27.17 2.28
CA LEU A 53 -6.53 26.27 1.16
C LEU A 53 -7.01 27.01 -0.08
N LEU A 54 -7.85 28.02 0.09
CA LEU A 54 -8.36 28.84 -1.01
C LEU A 54 -7.23 29.54 -1.76
N GLU A 55 -6.30 30.19 -1.03
CA GLU A 55 -5.15 30.87 -1.61
C GLU A 55 -4.23 29.89 -2.34
N GLU A 56 -3.91 28.76 -1.73
CA GLU A 56 -3.08 27.73 -2.36
C GLU A 56 -3.68 27.21 -3.66
N TYR A 57 -4.98 26.93 -3.69
CA TYR A 57 -5.66 26.42 -4.88
C TYR A 57 -5.71 27.49 -5.96
N ALA A 58 -5.89 28.74 -5.60
CA ALA A 58 -5.84 29.86 -6.53
C ALA A 58 -4.44 30.04 -7.13
N GLU A 59 -3.37 29.96 -6.33
CA GLU A 59 -1.98 30.02 -6.80
C GLU A 59 -1.64 28.86 -7.79
N LYS A 60 -2.22 27.68 -7.57
CA LYS A 60 -2.07 26.53 -8.47
C LYS A 60 -2.93 26.63 -9.74
N GLY A 61 -3.77 27.66 -9.84
CA GLY A 61 -4.68 27.84 -10.98
C GLY A 61 -5.82 26.82 -11.03
N TRP A 62 -6.18 26.20 -9.90
CA TRP A 62 -7.27 25.24 -9.81
C TRP A 62 -8.64 25.93 -9.79
N GLU A 63 -9.65 25.26 -10.33
CA GLU A 63 -11.04 25.73 -10.25
C GLU A 63 -11.48 25.70 -8.77
N LEU A 64 -11.94 26.85 -8.28
CA LEU A 64 -12.45 26.97 -6.92
C LEU A 64 -13.95 26.68 -6.91
N SER A 65 -14.34 25.66 -6.18
CA SER A 65 -15.76 25.34 -6.01
C SER A 65 -16.14 25.12 -4.56
N ILE A 66 -17.39 25.47 -4.25
CA ILE A 66 -18.03 25.23 -2.95
C ILE A 66 -19.22 24.29 -3.14
N TYR A 67 -19.49 23.56 -2.07
CA TYR A 67 -20.68 22.74 -1.95
C TYR A 67 -21.52 23.24 -0.77
N THR A 68 -22.79 23.48 -1.02
CA THR A 68 -23.76 23.97 -0.02
C THR A 68 -24.79 22.89 0.26
N GLN A 69 -25.04 22.65 1.53
CA GLN A 69 -26.02 21.70 2.05
C GLN A 69 -26.82 22.40 3.16
N GLY A 70 -28.01 22.91 2.83
CA GLY A 70 -28.75 23.77 3.75
C GLY A 70 -27.92 25.02 4.11
N ASP A 71 -27.72 25.23 5.40
CA ASP A 71 -26.94 26.38 5.92
C ASP A 71 -25.44 26.12 5.97
N PHE A 72 -24.98 24.89 5.64
CA PHE A 72 -23.57 24.53 5.66
C PHE A 72 -22.96 24.64 4.26
N THR A 73 -21.85 25.38 4.18
CA THR A 73 -21.07 25.55 2.93
C THR A 73 -19.59 25.25 3.18
N ASP A 74 -18.98 24.48 2.27
CA ASP A 74 -17.57 24.15 2.37
C ASP A 74 -16.85 24.22 1.01
N LEU A 75 -15.54 24.50 1.06
CA LEU A 75 -14.63 24.47 -0.09
C LEU A 75 -14.33 23.02 -0.44
N CYS A 76 -14.68 22.58 -1.63
CA CYS A 76 -14.45 21.21 -2.06
C CYS A 76 -14.45 21.09 -3.59
N ALA A 77 -13.54 20.27 -4.13
CA ALA A 77 -13.48 19.94 -5.55
C ALA A 77 -14.61 18.98 -5.99
N GLY A 78 -15.13 18.18 -5.06
CA GLY A 78 -16.13 17.15 -5.34
C GLY A 78 -15.57 15.90 -6.01
N PRO A 79 -16.41 15.04 -6.61
CA PRO A 79 -17.88 15.15 -6.64
C PRO A 79 -18.56 14.84 -5.31
N HIS A 80 -19.77 15.35 -5.13
CA HIS A 80 -20.64 15.03 -4.00
C HIS A 80 -21.94 14.36 -4.48
N LEU A 81 -22.66 13.74 -3.53
CA LEU A 81 -24.01 13.25 -3.76
C LEU A 81 -24.95 14.41 -4.08
N MET A 82 -26.01 14.16 -4.84
CA MET A 82 -27.00 15.17 -5.20
C MET A 82 -27.87 15.61 -4.03
N SER A 83 -28.03 14.75 -3.02
CA SER A 83 -28.74 15.07 -1.78
C SER A 83 -28.31 14.15 -0.64
N THR A 84 -28.54 14.61 0.59
CA THR A 84 -28.25 13.83 1.80
C THR A 84 -29.11 12.57 1.91
N GLY A 85 -30.33 12.57 1.36
CA GLY A 85 -31.25 11.44 1.40
C GLY A 85 -30.80 10.19 0.63
N THR A 86 -29.78 10.31 -0.20
CA THR A 86 -29.17 9.17 -0.91
C THR A 86 -28.44 8.22 0.06
N ILE A 87 -27.92 8.74 1.17
CA ILE A 87 -27.24 7.97 2.19
C ILE A 87 -28.27 7.21 3.03
N LYS A 88 -28.14 5.89 3.14
CA LYS A 88 -29.09 5.06 3.92
C LYS A 88 -28.52 4.53 5.22
N ALA A 89 -27.21 4.38 5.30
CA ALA A 89 -26.52 3.87 6.47
C ALA A 89 -25.22 4.62 6.68
N ILE A 90 -24.98 5.09 7.91
CA ILE A 90 -23.79 5.84 8.32
C ILE A 90 -23.24 5.22 9.59
N LYS A 91 -21.92 5.16 9.71
CA LYS A 91 -21.22 4.81 10.92
C LYS A 91 -19.96 5.66 11.09
N LEU A 92 -19.79 6.27 12.26
CA LEU A 92 -18.52 6.84 12.67
C LEU A 92 -17.62 5.73 13.22
N THR A 93 -16.39 5.67 12.73
CA THR A 93 -15.49 4.57 13.05
C THR A 93 -14.39 4.96 14.00
N GLN A 94 -13.88 6.20 13.88
CA GLN A 94 -12.72 6.64 14.65
C GLN A 94 -12.68 8.17 14.74
N ALA A 95 -12.07 8.69 15.82
CA ALA A 95 -11.62 10.06 15.91
C ALA A 95 -10.18 10.08 16.46
N THR A 96 -9.28 10.78 15.79
CA THR A 96 -7.87 10.86 16.13
C THR A 96 -7.37 12.30 16.13
N SER A 97 -6.24 12.54 16.79
CA SER A 97 -5.50 13.77 16.59
C SER A 97 -4.73 13.72 15.27
N ALA A 98 -4.74 14.82 14.54
CA ALA A 98 -3.94 14.99 13.34
C ALA A 98 -3.38 16.41 13.31
N TYR A 99 -2.15 16.58 12.84
CA TYR A 99 -1.60 17.91 12.61
C TYR A 99 -2.13 18.49 11.30
N TRP A 100 -2.37 19.79 11.28
CA TRP A 100 -2.73 20.46 10.04
C TRP A 100 -1.64 20.21 8.97
N ARG A 101 -2.04 19.67 7.83
CA ARG A 101 -1.14 19.27 6.72
C ARG A 101 -0.03 18.26 7.09
N GLY A 102 -0.18 17.55 8.18
CA GLY A 102 0.82 16.58 8.64
C GLY A 102 2.06 17.21 9.28
N ASP A 103 2.10 18.54 9.45
CA ASP A 103 3.23 19.25 10.06
C ASP A 103 3.06 19.30 11.58
N SER A 104 3.95 18.63 12.30
CA SER A 104 3.95 18.55 13.76
C SER A 104 4.17 19.91 14.47
N ASN A 105 4.62 20.95 13.75
CA ASN A 105 4.77 22.30 14.27
C ASN A 105 3.50 23.15 14.15
N ARG A 106 2.46 22.62 13.51
CA ARG A 106 1.19 23.29 13.29
C ARG A 106 0.11 22.76 14.23
N ASP A 107 -1.07 23.39 14.16
CA ASP A 107 -2.19 23.10 15.06
C ASP A 107 -2.64 21.64 14.97
N THR A 108 -2.96 21.09 16.14
CA THR A 108 -3.59 19.78 16.25
C THR A 108 -5.10 19.91 16.03
N MET A 109 -5.61 19.09 15.14
CA MET A 109 -7.02 18.98 14.80
C MET A 109 -7.60 17.64 15.23
N CYS A 110 -8.90 17.59 15.45
CA CYS A 110 -9.64 16.33 15.55
C CYS A 110 -10.01 15.85 14.14
N ARG A 111 -9.49 14.69 13.73
CA ARG A 111 -9.87 14.01 12.49
C ARG A 111 -10.89 12.92 12.79
N MET A 112 -12.09 13.08 12.27
CA MET A 112 -13.15 12.08 12.37
C MET A 112 -13.21 11.23 11.10
N TYR A 113 -13.34 9.92 11.28
CA TYR A 113 -13.53 8.96 10.22
C TYR A 113 -14.93 8.35 10.28
N GLY A 114 -15.53 8.18 9.14
CA GLY A 114 -16.83 7.56 9.02
C GLY A 114 -16.99 6.88 7.67
N ILE A 115 -17.97 6.00 7.59
CA ILE A 115 -18.35 5.28 6.37
C ILE A 115 -19.84 5.41 6.14
N ALA A 116 -20.24 5.39 4.88
CA ALA A 116 -21.64 5.45 4.48
C ALA A 116 -21.91 4.46 3.34
N PHE A 117 -23.11 3.86 3.37
CA PHE A 117 -23.56 2.90 2.36
C PHE A 117 -24.98 3.23 1.91
N PRO A 118 -25.36 2.85 0.67
CA PRO A 118 -26.71 2.99 0.15
C PRO A 118 -27.71 2.02 0.81
N LYS A 119 -27.23 0.98 1.52
CA LYS A 119 -28.07 0.01 2.24
C LYS A 119 -27.49 -0.33 3.61
N ALA A 120 -28.36 -0.52 4.60
CA ALA A 120 -27.95 -0.93 5.94
C ALA A 120 -27.26 -2.31 5.96
N SER A 121 -27.70 -3.25 5.13
CA SER A 121 -27.10 -4.57 5.00
C SER A 121 -25.65 -4.54 4.49
N GLU A 122 -25.34 -3.58 3.62
CA GLU A 122 -23.96 -3.39 3.11
C GLU A 122 -23.05 -2.83 4.21
N LEU A 123 -23.54 -1.89 5.01
CA LEU A 123 -22.81 -1.39 6.17
C LEU A 123 -22.56 -2.51 7.19
N GLU A 124 -23.57 -3.33 7.48
CA GLU A 124 -23.43 -4.44 8.42
C GLU A 124 -22.41 -5.48 7.93
N ALA A 125 -22.48 -5.84 6.66
CA ALA A 125 -21.51 -6.73 6.02
C ALA A 125 -20.07 -6.17 6.10
N TYR A 126 -19.90 -4.88 5.82
CA TYR A 126 -18.61 -4.21 5.93
C TYR A 126 -18.07 -4.19 7.36
N LEU A 127 -18.91 -3.85 8.36
CA LEU A 127 -18.49 -3.84 9.76
C LEU A 127 -18.07 -5.24 10.24
N LYS A 128 -18.82 -6.26 9.82
CA LYS A 128 -18.45 -7.66 10.11
C LYS A 128 -17.12 -8.04 9.46
N GLN A 129 -16.88 -7.61 8.23
CA GLN A 129 -15.61 -7.82 7.55
C GLN A 129 -14.45 -7.13 8.29
N GLN A 130 -14.66 -5.90 8.78
CA GLN A 130 -13.64 -5.17 9.55
C GLN A 130 -13.35 -5.86 10.90
N GLU A 131 -14.37 -6.34 11.60
CA GLU A 131 -14.21 -7.10 12.84
C GLU A 131 -13.41 -8.39 12.60
N GLU A 132 -13.73 -9.11 11.53
CA GLU A 132 -13.00 -10.32 11.14
C GLU A 132 -11.56 -10.00 10.74
N ALA A 133 -11.30 -8.89 10.03
CA ALA A 133 -9.96 -8.44 9.68
C ALA A 133 -9.11 -8.14 10.93
N LEU A 134 -9.70 -7.47 11.95
CA LEU A 134 -9.03 -7.22 13.23
C LEU A 134 -8.74 -8.52 14.00
N ARG A 135 -9.63 -9.50 13.92
CA ARG A 135 -9.42 -10.81 14.52
C ARG A 135 -8.29 -11.58 13.86
N ARG A 136 -8.12 -11.41 12.55
CA ARG A 136 -7.07 -12.03 11.71
C ARG A 136 -5.80 -11.18 11.59
N ASP A 137 -5.67 -10.09 12.36
CA ASP A 137 -4.47 -9.25 12.28
C ASP A 137 -3.20 -10.08 12.58
N HIS A 138 -2.32 -10.16 11.58
CA HIS A 138 -1.10 -10.93 11.67
C HIS A 138 -0.14 -10.46 12.77
N ASN A 139 -0.17 -9.16 13.13
CA ASN A 139 0.63 -8.64 14.24
C ASN A 139 0.13 -9.17 15.60
N LYS A 140 -1.19 -9.29 15.76
CA LYS A 140 -1.79 -9.88 16.95
C LYS A 140 -1.49 -11.37 17.01
N ILE A 141 -1.84 -12.10 15.96
CA ILE A 141 -1.64 -13.55 15.87
C ILE A 141 -0.16 -13.91 15.98
N GLY A 142 0.71 -13.16 15.31
CA GLY A 142 2.15 -13.38 15.32
C GLY A 142 2.78 -13.24 16.72
N ARG A 143 2.27 -12.31 17.54
CA ARG A 143 2.69 -12.16 18.93
C ARG A 143 2.13 -13.27 19.82
N GLU A 144 0.84 -13.58 19.68
CA GLU A 144 0.17 -14.64 20.48
C GLU A 144 0.78 -16.03 20.24
N LEU A 145 1.20 -16.31 18.99
CA LEU A 145 1.81 -17.59 18.60
C LEU A 145 3.34 -17.58 18.67
N GLU A 146 3.94 -16.49 19.11
CA GLU A 146 5.40 -16.32 19.15
C GLU A 146 6.08 -16.58 17.81
N TYR A 147 5.53 -16.01 16.72
CA TYR A 147 6.08 -16.16 15.37
C TYR A 147 7.17 -15.16 15.07
N PHE A 148 6.99 -13.90 15.48
CA PHE A 148 7.98 -12.86 15.28
C PHE A 148 7.86 -11.76 16.33
N THR A 149 8.90 -10.95 16.42
CA THR A 149 8.96 -9.75 17.27
C THR A 149 9.78 -8.66 16.59
N THR A 150 9.72 -7.46 17.13
CA THR A 150 10.59 -6.33 16.77
C THR A 150 11.48 -5.98 17.95
N VAL A 151 12.72 -5.60 17.69
CA VAL A 151 13.71 -5.24 18.72
C VAL A 151 14.34 -3.92 18.34
N ASP A 152 14.25 -2.92 19.21
CA ASP A 152 14.66 -1.53 18.91
C ASP A 152 16.10 -1.42 18.46
N VAL A 153 17.02 -2.16 19.09
CA VAL A 153 18.46 -2.14 18.72
C VAL A 153 18.77 -2.83 17.38
N ILE A 154 17.82 -3.60 16.84
CA ILE A 154 17.91 -4.16 15.47
C ILE A 154 17.38 -3.16 14.47
N GLY A 155 16.31 -2.47 14.82
CA GLY A 155 15.70 -1.41 14.02
C GLY A 155 14.32 -1.72 13.48
N GLN A 156 13.62 -0.67 13.08
CA GLN A 156 12.29 -0.77 12.50
C GLN A 156 12.33 -1.44 11.11
N GLY A 157 11.30 -2.21 10.79
CA GLY A 157 11.20 -2.93 9.52
C GLY A 157 12.15 -4.12 9.37
N LEU A 158 12.79 -4.54 10.49
CA LEU A 158 13.67 -5.71 10.55
C LEU A 158 13.11 -6.69 11.60
N PRO A 159 12.02 -7.42 11.30
CA PRO A 159 11.41 -8.35 12.24
C PRO A 159 12.34 -9.51 12.56
N VAL A 160 12.38 -9.89 13.82
CA VAL A 160 13.07 -11.09 14.30
C VAL A 160 12.06 -12.24 14.27
N ILE A 161 12.34 -13.22 13.45
CA ILE A 161 11.51 -14.43 13.38
C ILE A 161 11.90 -15.36 14.52
N LEU A 162 10.93 -15.70 15.34
CA LEU A 162 11.08 -16.58 16.49
C LEU A 162 11.03 -18.07 16.08
N PRO A 163 11.40 -19.01 16.97
CA PRO A 163 11.47 -20.44 16.61
C PRO A 163 10.20 -21.02 15.97
N ASN A 164 9.02 -20.64 16.46
CA ASN A 164 7.74 -21.10 15.91
C ASN A 164 7.54 -20.58 14.47
N GLY A 165 7.77 -19.30 14.26
CA GLY A 165 7.69 -18.69 12.94
C GLY A 165 8.76 -19.21 11.98
N ALA A 166 9.99 -19.40 12.46
CA ALA A 166 11.08 -19.96 11.65
C ALA A 166 10.74 -21.38 11.16
N LYS A 167 10.07 -22.17 11.99
CA LYS A 167 9.59 -23.51 11.59
C LYS A 167 8.58 -23.45 10.45
N VAL A 168 7.62 -22.52 10.53
CA VAL A 168 6.61 -22.32 9.48
C VAL A 168 7.27 -21.88 8.18
N ILE A 169 8.14 -20.86 8.25
CA ILE A 169 8.89 -20.36 7.07
C ILE A 169 9.71 -21.47 6.42
N GLN A 170 10.40 -22.29 7.23
CA GLN A 170 11.20 -23.40 6.72
C GLN A 170 10.35 -24.43 5.95
N GLN A 171 9.14 -24.75 6.45
CA GLN A 171 8.26 -25.68 5.75
C GLN A 171 7.72 -25.07 4.45
N LEU A 172 7.30 -23.81 4.47
CA LEU A 172 6.84 -23.11 3.26
C LEU A 172 7.95 -23.01 2.22
N GLN A 173 9.17 -22.68 2.64
CA GLN A 173 10.31 -22.57 1.72
C GLN A 173 10.64 -23.92 1.07
N ARG A 174 10.72 -25.00 1.84
CA ARG A 174 10.97 -26.34 1.29
C ARG A 174 9.89 -26.76 0.32
N TRP A 175 8.63 -26.57 0.71
CA TRP A 175 7.51 -26.93 -0.13
C TRP A 175 7.50 -26.16 -1.46
N ILE A 176 7.74 -24.84 -1.43
CA ILE A 176 7.71 -24.06 -2.68
C ILE A 176 8.90 -24.39 -3.58
N GLU A 177 10.11 -24.58 -3.02
CA GLU A 177 11.29 -24.97 -3.80
C GLU A 177 11.11 -26.34 -4.48
N ASP A 178 10.53 -27.33 -3.78
CA ASP A 178 10.20 -28.63 -4.34
C ASP A 178 9.10 -28.52 -5.42
N THR A 179 8.04 -27.73 -5.15
CA THR A 179 6.96 -27.48 -6.11
C THR A 179 7.49 -26.84 -7.39
N GLU A 180 8.29 -25.80 -7.28
CA GLU A 180 8.88 -25.12 -8.45
C GLU A 180 9.79 -26.04 -9.25
N ALA A 181 10.55 -26.91 -8.58
CA ALA A 181 11.35 -27.93 -9.27
C ALA A 181 10.49 -28.91 -10.07
N ASP A 182 9.37 -29.37 -9.51
CA ASP A 182 8.40 -30.24 -10.20
C ASP A 182 7.75 -29.55 -11.40
N TRP A 183 7.62 -28.22 -11.35
CA TRP A 183 7.12 -27.39 -12.47
C TRP A 183 8.22 -27.00 -13.47
N GLY A 184 9.43 -27.54 -13.32
CA GLY A 184 10.55 -27.38 -14.26
C GLY A 184 11.37 -26.11 -14.07
N TYR A 185 11.26 -25.46 -12.91
CA TYR A 185 12.14 -24.34 -12.56
C TYR A 185 13.50 -24.85 -12.09
N GLN A 186 14.53 -24.07 -12.38
CA GLN A 186 15.92 -24.35 -12.02
C GLN A 186 16.37 -23.42 -10.92
N LEU A 187 16.58 -23.96 -9.73
CA LEU A 187 16.98 -23.19 -8.55
C LEU A 187 18.35 -22.56 -8.74
N THR A 188 18.45 -21.29 -8.44
CA THR A 188 19.67 -20.49 -8.42
C THR A 188 19.93 -19.90 -7.05
N LYS A 189 21.16 -19.46 -6.82
CA LYS A 189 21.55 -18.67 -5.63
C LYS A 189 22.46 -17.56 -6.08
N THR A 190 22.05 -16.33 -5.84
CA THR A 190 22.80 -15.13 -6.24
C THR A 190 23.18 -14.25 -5.04
N PRO A 191 24.18 -13.39 -5.16
CA PRO A 191 24.62 -12.52 -4.06
C PRO A 191 23.54 -11.54 -3.60
N TYR A 192 23.58 -11.11 -2.35
CA TYR A 192 22.66 -10.13 -1.77
C TYR A 192 22.99 -8.68 -2.14
N MET A 193 24.16 -8.44 -2.68
CA MET A 193 24.62 -7.12 -3.11
C MET A 193 25.38 -7.20 -4.42
N ALA A 194 25.41 -6.10 -5.15
CA ALA A 194 26.21 -5.92 -6.34
C ALA A 194 26.72 -4.49 -6.44
N LYS A 195 27.68 -4.30 -7.35
CA LYS A 195 28.17 -2.97 -7.73
C LYS A 195 27.06 -2.16 -8.40
N ARG A 196 27.17 -0.83 -8.29
CA ARG A 196 26.22 0.12 -8.92
C ARG A 196 26.01 -0.12 -10.41
N GLU A 197 27.03 -0.63 -11.12
CA GLU A 197 26.98 -0.86 -12.56
C GLU A 197 25.86 -1.85 -12.94
N LEU A 198 25.63 -2.90 -12.13
CA LEU A 198 24.52 -3.83 -12.36
C LEU A 198 23.17 -3.12 -12.29
N TYR A 199 23.02 -2.23 -11.33
CA TYR A 199 21.76 -1.49 -11.12
C TYR A 199 21.59 -0.34 -12.12
N LYS A 200 22.68 0.23 -12.66
CA LYS A 200 22.61 1.15 -13.82
C LYS A 200 22.12 0.41 -15.08
N ILE A 201 22.65 -0.78 -15.37
CA ILE A 201 22.21 -1.59 -16.51
C ILE A 201 20.71 -1.94 -16.43
N SER A 202 20.21 -2.22 -15.24
CA SER A 202 18.81 -2.59 -15.02
C SER A 202 17.88 -1.40 -14.79
N GLY A 203 18.38 -0.16 -14.77
CA GLY A 203 17.62 1.07 -14.54
C GLY A 203 17.24 1.36 -13.07
N HIS A 204 17.54 0.46 -12.14
CA HIS A 204 17.20 0.67 -10.72
C HIS A 204 17.95 1.86 -10.13
N TRP A 205 19.18 2.11 -10.56
CA TRP A 205 19.99 3.22 -10.06
C TRP A 205 19.39 4.60 -10.36
N ASP A 206 18.76 4.75 -11.52
CA ASP A 206 18.19 6.02 -11.98
C ASP A 206 16.75 6.26 -11.46
N HIS A 207 16.00 5.18 -11.16
CA HIS A 207 14.57 5.27 -10.88
C HIS A 207 14.17 4.81 -9.47
N TYR A 208 15.08 4.17 -8.72
CA TYR A 208 14.77 3.55 -7.43
C TYR A 208 15.86 3.74 -6.37
N LEU A 209 16.75 4.73 -6.55
CA LEU A 209 17.91 4.93 -5.67
C LEU A 209 17.52 5.14 -4.21
N ASP A 210 16.48 5.94 -3.95
CA ASP A 210 16.00 6.25 -2.60
C ASP A 210 15.45 5.01 -1.86
N GLY A 211 14.94 4.03 -2.63
CA GLY A 211 14.45 2.75 -2.10
C GLY A 211 15.53 1.69 -1.88
N MET A 212 16.82 2.01 -2.10
CA MET A 212 17.92 1.06 -1.98
C MET A 212 18.81 1.37 -0.78
N PHE A 213 19.36 0.32 -0.14
CA PHE A 213 20.45 0.45 0.82
C PHE A 213 21.79 0.51 0.08
N ILE A 214 22.43 1.65 0.15
CA ILE A 214 23.69 1.95 -0.56
C ILE A 214 24.87 1.78 0.38
N LEU A 215 25.94 1.16 -0.12
CA LEU A 215 27.21 0.93 0.57
C LEU A 215 28.31 1.70 -0.16
N GLY A 216 28.60 2.88 0.31
CA GLY A 216 29.53 3.84 -0.32
C GLY A 216 28.83 5.15 -0.68
N ASP A 217 29.49 5.97 -1.49
CA ASP A 217 28.91 7.22 -1.98
C ASP A 217 28.29 7.02 -3.37
N PRO A 218 26.94 7.15 -3.50
CA PRO A 218 26.27 6.96 -4.78
C PRO A 218 26.63 8.04 -5.84
N HIS A 219 27.16 9.19 -5.40
CA HIS A 219 27.48 10.33 -6.26
C HIS A 219 28.96 10.39 -6.64
N ASP A 220 29.85 9.67 -5.95
CA ASP A 220 31.26 9.58 -6.30
C ASP A 220 31.52 8.39 -7.25
N GLU A 221 31.57 8.72 -8.56
CA GLU A 221 31.83 7.71 -9.59
C GLU A 221 33.29 7.20 -9.62
N THR A 222 34.19 7.84 -8.90
CA THR A 222 35.60 7.45 -8.84
C THR A 222 35.85 6.31 -7.87
N LYS A 223 34.90 6.06 -6.95
CA LYS A 223 34.99 5.01 -5.94
C LYS A 223 34.02 3.86 -6.21
N GLU A 224 34.41 2.70 -5.76
CA GLU A 224 33.55 1.53 -5.79
C GLU A 224 32.35 1.74 -4.85
N CYS A 225 31.15 1.47 -5.36
CA CYS A 225 29.91 1.60 -4.62
C CYS A 225 29.04 0.36 -4.86
N PHE A 226 28.51 -0.19 -3.78
CA PHE A 226 27.62 -1.35 -3.81
C PHE A 226 26.22 -0.94 -3.35
N ALA A 227 25.25 -1.81 -3.62
CA ALA A 227 23.93 -1.72 -3.00
C ALA A 227 23.40 -3.11 -2.66
N LEU A 228 22.60 -3.19 -1.59
CA LEU A 228 21.80 -4.37 -1.32
C LEU A 228 20.69 -4.49 -2.37
N ARG A 229 20.38 -5.70 -2.78
CA ARG A 229 19.42 -5.95 -3.87
C ARG A 229 17.98 -5.68 -3.46
N PRO A 230 17.25 -4.78 -4.15
CA PRO A 230 15.82 -4.59 -3.97
C PRO A 230 14.99 -5.62 -4.73
N MET A 231 15.61 -6.29 -5.74
CA MET A 231 15.06 -7.30 -6.63
C MET A 231 16.14 -8.26 -7.09
N THR A 232 15.76 -9.46 -7.49
CA THR A 232 16.70 -10.50 -7.97
C THR A 232 16.87 -10.49 -9.50
N CYS A 233 15.95 -9.85 -10.24
CA CYS A 233 15.95 -9.83 -11.71
C CYS A 233 17.31 -9.54 -12.34
N PRO A 234 18.07 -8.49 -11.96
CA PRO A 234 19.35 -8.18 -12.56
C PRO A 234 20.36 -9.34 -12.43
N PHE A 235 20.33 -10.03 -11.31
CA PHE A 235 21.22 -11.17 -11.05
C PHE A 235 20.84 -12.39 -11.90
N GLN A 236 19.56 -12.67 -12.04
CA GLN A 236 19.07 -13.79 -12.86
C GLN A 236 19.43 -13.61 -14.34
N TYR A 237 19.41 -12.37 -14.83
CA TYR A 237 19.88 -12.09 -16.19
C TYR A 237 21.39 -12.35 -16.35
N GLN A 238 22.20 -12.12 -15.33
CA GLN A 238 23.62 -12.47 -15.35
C GLN A 238 23.82 -14.00 -15.30
N VAL A 239 22.97 -14.74 -14.59
CA VAL A 239 22.97 -16.21 -14.65
C VAL A 239 22.69 -16.70 -16.07
N TYR A 240 21.72 -16.08 -16.76
CA TYR A 240 21.46 -16.39 -18.16
C TYR A 240 22.64 -16.07 -19.07
N LEU A 241 23.29 -14.94 -18.88
CA LEU A 241 24.40 -14.46 -19.71
C LEU A 241 25.75 -15.15 -19.45
N ASN A 242 25.86 -16.06 -18.48
CA ASN A 242 27.13 -16.68 -18.11
C ASN A 242 27.76 -17.54 -19.23
N ARG A 243 26.97 -17.92 -20.25
CA ARG A 243 27.42 -18.64 -21.44
C ARG A 243 26.54 -18.34 -22.65
N ALA A 244 27.04 -18.60 -23.83
CA ALA A 244 26.22 -18.54 -25.04
C ALA A 244 25.07 -19.56 -24.99
N ARG A 245 23.89 -19.13 -25.39
CA ARG A 245 22.65 -19.90 -25.40
C ARG A 245 22.09 -20.00 -26.80
N SER A 246 21.38 -21.11 -27.07
CA SER A 246 20.62 -21.30 -28.31
C SER A 246 19.13 -21.09 -28.04
N TYR A 247 18.38 -20.80 -29.10
CA TYR A 247 16.91 -20.79 -29.03
C TYR A 247 16.32 -22.15 -28.59
N ARG A 248 17.09 -23.22 -28.69
CA ARG A 248 16.70 -24.56 -28.21
C ARG A 248 16.81 -24.73 -26.70
N ASP A 249 17.52 -23.83 -26.03
CA ASP A 249 17.61 -23.81 -24.57
C ASP A 249 16.38 -23.12 -23.90
N LEU A 250 15.46 -22.58 -24.72
CA LEU A 250 14.29 -21.86 -24.29
C LEU A 250 13.00 -22.69 -24.45
N PRO A 251 12.03 -22.57 -23.54
CA PRO A 251 12.01 -21.64 -22.41
C PRO A 251 12.95 -22.08 -21.29
N MET A 252 13.57 -21.10 -20.61
CA MET A 252 14.34 -21.33 -19.39
C MET A 252 13.62 -20.70 -18.21
N ARG A 253 13.33 -21.49 -17.20
CA ARG A 253 12.67 -21.06 -15.96
C ARG A 253 13.69 -21.10 -14.83
N LEU A 254 14.10 -19.93 -14.36
CA LEU A 254 15.02 -19.79 -13.23
C LEU A 254 14.24 -19.34 -12.01
N ASN A 255 14.51 -19.90 -10.84
CA ASN A 255 13.91 -19.46 -9.59
C ASN A 255 14.97 -19.24 -8.51
N GLU A 256 14.58 -18.48 -7.49
CA GLU A 256 15.37 -18.29 -6.29
C GLU A 256 14.46 -17.95 -5.10
N THR A 257 14.63 -18.65 -3.98
CA THR A 257 14.15 -18.14 -2.68
C THR A 257 15.12 -17.07 -2.22
N SER A 258 14.70 -15.84 -2.35
CA SER A 258 15.53 -14.65 -2.44
C SER A 258 15.25 -13.70 -1.29
N THR A 259 16.30 -13.34 -0.54
CA THR A 259 16.21 -12.25 0.45
C THR A 259 16.48 -10.92 -0.24
N LEU A 260 15.56 -9.98 -0.05
CA LEU A 260 15.56 -8.65 -0.64
C LEU A 260 15.59 -7.57 0.44
N PHE A 261 16.04 -6.38 0.06
CA PHE A 261 16.22 -5.24 0.96
C PHE A 261 15.64 -3.99 0.32
N ARG A 262 14.77 -3.29 1.04
CA ARG A 262 14.17 -2.02 0.59
C ARG A 262 14.27 -0.99 1.68
N ASN A 263 14.77 0.20 1.36
CA ASN A 263 14.87 1.31 2.30
C ASN A 263 13.51 1.99 2.46
N GLU A 264 12.57 1.28 3.09
CA GLU A 264 11.21 1.77 3.33
C GLU A 264 11.20 2.89 4.37
N ASP A 265 10.36 3.90 4.15
CA ASP A 265 10.15 4.97 5.11
C ASP A 265 9.42 4.49 6.37
N SER A 266 9.71 5.12 7.51
CA SER A 266 9.15 4.70 8.81
C SER A 266 7.62 4.70 8.85
N GLY A 267 6.97 5.61 8.12
CA GLY A 267 5.51 5.71 8.05
C GLY A 267 4.83 4.67 7.16
N GLU A 268 5.60 3.95 6.34
CA GLU A 268 5.07 2.96 5.40
C GLU A 268 5.18 1.52 5.91
N MET A 269 6.04 1.30 6.91
CA MET A 269 6.29 -0.05 7.44
C MET A 269 5.09 -0.59 8.23
N HIS A 270 4.72 -1.83 7.96
CA HIS A 270 3.59 -2.48 8.61
C HIS A 270 3.81 -3.97 8.81
N GLY A 271 4.04 -4.37 10.08
CA GLY A 271 4.18 -5.78 10.51
C GLY A 271 5.17 -6.57 9.68
N LEU A 272 4.70 -7.66 9.06
CA LEU A 272 5.46 -8.45 8.07
C LEU A 272 5.08 -8.12 6.62
N ILE A 273 4.08 -7.26 6.39
CA ILE A 273 3.57 -6.95 5.04
C ILE A 273 4.50 -5.98 4.31
N ARG A 274 5.03 -4.98 5.02
CA ARG A 274 5.95 -3.99 4.46
C ARG A 274 7.13 -3.77 5.41
N VAL A 275 8.27 -4.28 5.03
CA VAL A 275 9.49 -4.40 5.86
C VAL A 275 10.72 -4.05 5.04
N ARG A 276 11.85 -3.79 5.72
CA ARG A 276 13.13 -3.46 5.08
C ARG A 276 13.91 -4.68 4.59
N GLN A 277 13.63 -5.84 5.17
CA GLN A 277 14.21 -7.12 4.74
C GLN A 277 13.11 -8.18 4.70
N PHE A 278 12.99 -8.88 3.58
CA PHE A 278 12.01 -9.95 3.40
C PHE A 278 12.53 -11.02 2.44
N THR A 279 11.91 -12.17 2.46
CA THR A 279 12.25 -13.29 1.56
C THR A 279 11.02 -13.63 0.73
N ILE A 280 11.23 -13.79 -0.58
CA ILE A 280 10.19 -14.23 -1.53
C ILE A 280 10.72 -15.42 -2.34
N SER A 281 9.83 -16.27 -2.83
CA SER A 281 10.14 -17.15 -3.94
C SER A 281 9.76 -16.45 -5.22
N GLU A 282 10.71 -16.30 -6.12
CA GLU A 282 10.50 -15.59 -7.38
C GLU A 282 11.09 -16.36 -8.55
N GLY A 283 10.42 -16.29 -9.69
CA GLY A 283 10.83 -16.94 -10.93
C GLY A 283 11.05 -15.94 -12.05
N HIS A 284 12.05 -16.24 -12.89
CA HIS A 284 12.38 -15.47 -14.09
C HIS A 284 12.35 -16.41 -15.29
N LEU A 285 11.46 -16.12 -16.23
CA LEU A 285 11.27 -16.92 -17.43
C LEU A 285 11.92 -16.21 -18.61
N ILE A 286 12.90 -16.88 -19.23
CA ILE A 286 13.54 -16.43 -20.45
C ILE A 286 13.00 -17.29 -21.58
N LEU A 287 12.33 -16.65 -22.54
CA LEU A 287 11.53 -17.34 -23.53
C LEU A 287 11.54 -16.63 -24.90
N ARG A 288 11.11 -17.33 -25.94
CA ARG A 288 10.82 -16.72 -27.24
C ARG A 288 9.41 -16.14 -27.27
N PRO A 289 9.13 -15.14 -28.13
CA PRO A 289 7.79 -14.54 -28.23
C PRO A 289 6.66 -15.55 -28.45
N ASP A 290 6.92 -16.61 -29.22
CA ASP A 290 5.95 -17.67 -29.49
C ASP A 290 5.67 -18.61 -28.30
N GLN A 291 6.44 -18.53 -27.24
CA GLN A 291 6.26 -19.29 -25.99
C GLN A 291 5.56 -18.48 -24.89
N LEU A 292 5.32 -17.19 -25.12
CA LEU A 292 4.84 -16.27 -24.09
C LEU A 292 3.49 -16.69 -23.48
N GLU A 293 2.54 -17.08 -24.31
CA GLU A 293 1.19 -17.44 -23.84
C GLU A 293 1.22 -18.67 -22.94
N ASP A 294 1.93 -19.71 -23.36
CA ASP A 294 2.01 -20.97 -22.62
C ASP A 294 2.74 -20.78 -21.28
N GLU A 295 3.86 -20.04 -21.28
CA GLU A 295 4.62 -19.76 -20.07
C GLU A 295 3.86 -18.86 -19.10
N PHE A 296 3.14 -17.87 -19.61
CA PHE A 296 2.29 -17.00 -18.76
C PHE A 296 1.13 -17.79 -18.14
N ARG A 297 0.52 -18.70 -18.91
CA ARG A 297 -0.50 -19.64 -18.41
C ARG A 297 0.06 -20.52 -17.31
N GLY A 298 1.25 -21.07 -17.50
CA GLY A 298 1.95 -21.88 -16.50
C GLY A 298 2.20 -21.10 -15.19
N CYS A 299 2.61 -19.83 -15.28
CA CYS A 299 2.76 -18.98 -14.09
C CYS A 299 1.44 -18.78 -13.33
N LEU A 300 0.33 -18.56 -14.04
CA LEU A 300 -1.00 -18.41 -13.42
C LEU A 300 -1.46 -19.72 -12.76
N GLU A 301 -1.22 -20.85 -13.40
CA GLU A 301 -1.57 -22.17 -12.87
C GLU A 301 -0.74 -22.49 -11.60
N LEU A 302 0.56 -22.20 -11.60
CA LEU A 302 1.40 -22.34 -10.42
C LEU A 302 0.93 -21.45 -9.28
N ALA A 303 0.62 -20.18 -9.55
CA ALA A 303 0.10 -19.26 -8.55
C ALA A 303 -1.22 -19.74 -7.95
N LYS A 304 -2.14 -20.24 -8.79
CA LYS A 304 -3.41 -20.85 -8.34
C LYS A 304 -3.15 -22.06 -7.44
N TYR A 305 -2.32 -22.97 -7.87
CA TYR A 305 -1.94 -24.15 -7.10
C TYR A 305 -1.38 -23.79 -5.73
N CYS A 306 -0.51 -22.78 -5.67
CA CYS A 306 0.04 -22.30 -4.39
C CYS A 306 -1.04 -21.74 -3.49
N LEU A 307 -1.94 -20.90 -4.02
CA LEU A 307 -3.04 -20.31 -3.24
C LEU A 307 -4.06 -21.35 -2.76
N GLU A 308 -4.39 -22.31 -3.58
CA GLU A 308 -5.25 -23.45 -3.22
C GLU A 308 -4.63 -24.28 -2.11
N THR A 309 -3.34 -24.59 -2.21
CA THR A 309 -2.63 -25.40 -1.20
C THR A 309 -2.61 -24.73 0.18
N VAL A 310 -2.49 -23.40 0.24
CA VAL A 310 -2.51 -22.65 1.51
C VAL A 310 -3.90 -22.18 1.91
N GLY A 311 -4.96 -22.55 1.18
CA GLY A 311 -6.36 -22.27 1.53
C GLY A 311 -6.80 -20.83 1.25
N LEU A 312 -6.16 -20.11 0.32
CA LEU A 312 -6.44 -18.72 -0.03
C LEU A 312 -7.14 -18.54 -1.38
N ALA A 313 -7.49 -19.61 -2.09
CA ALA A 313 -7.99 -19.53 -3.46
C ALA A 313 -9.32 -18.77 -3.60
N GLU A 314 -10.19 -18.82 -2.60
CA GLU A 314 -11.51 -18.16 -2.64
C GLU A 314 -11.42 -16.63 -2.44
N ASP A 315 -10.35 -16.14 -1.82
CA ASP A 315 -10.16 -14.72 -1.49
C ASP A 315 -9.29 -13.96 -2.53
N VAL A 316 -9.10 -14.55 -3.72
CA VAL A 316 -8.20 -14.01 -4.75
C VAL A 316 -8.96 -13.24 -5.82
N SER A 317 -8.47 -12.05 -6.14
CA SER A 317 -8.88 -11.29 -7.32
C SER A 317 -7.69 -11.10 -8.26
N TYR A 318 -7.94 -11.17 -9.56
CA TYR A 318 -6.93 -10.95 -10.59
C TYR A 318 -7.10 -9.57 -11.19
N ARG A 319 -6.02 -8.80 -11.27
CA ARG A 319 -5.98 -7.49 -11.92
C ARG A 319 -4.95 -7.52 -13.04
N PHE A 320 -5.39 -7.24 -14.25
CA PHE A 320 -4.52 -7.00 -15.38
C PHE A 320 -4.32 -5.50 -15.58
N SER A 321 -3.09 -5.03 -15.60
CA SER A 321 -2.76 -3.62 -15.87
C SER A 321 -2.25 -3.50 -17.30
N GLN A 322 -2.84 -2.61 -18.06
CA GLN A 322 -2.44 -2.32 -19.44
C GLN A 322 -1.81 -0.92 -19.45
N TRP A 323 -0.73 -0.77 -20.20
CA TRP A 323 -0.17 0.54 -20.52
C TRP A 323 -0.96 1.16 -21.67
N ASP A 324 -1.36 2.42 -21.53
CA ASP A 324 -2.08 3.20 -22.55
C ASP A 324 -1.11 3.82 -23.57
#